data_5c6eae26edc1ad9508b6545d809c45a8
#
_entry.id   5c6eae26edc1ad9508b6545d809c45a8
#
_cell.length_a   1.000
_cell.length_b   1.000
_cell.length_c   1.000
_cell.angle_alpha   90.00
_cell.angle_beta   90.00
_cell.angle_gamma   90.00
#
_symmetry.space_group_name_H-M   'P 1'
#
loop_
_entity.id
_entity.type
_entity.pdbx_description
1 polymer ?
#
loop_
_entity_poly.entity_id
_entity_poly.type
_entity_poly.pdbx_seq_one_letter_code
_entity_poly.pdbx_strand_id
1 'polypeptide(L)'
;IKQLEAELGVQLLVRSTKDVILSEEGVLFYPYAVRLLETENEALAHLNKTEAKVKGTVTIAASSVPGNYILPRILKQTRLKYPEIDYRMLEGDSSQVIQSVLRFEADLGIGSIRTNHEKCMCMPLLKDQIVLATPNTEEYRSLNGVFPLDKLKKETFVIRESGSGTKIAYESIEKALNLHAKPLKIAMQAESSDLVRRSVEEGMGIAFVSSLAIQDSLALGKLLKFEFPNVNTDRQIYLLYHKDRIMTLPI
;
A
#
# COMPACT_ATOMS: atom_id res chain seq x y z
N ILE A 1 -14.58 -18.78 -23.85
CA ILE A 1 -13.65 -19.47 -22.95
C ILE A 1 -13.79 -20.99 -23.07
N LYS A 2 -14.98 -21.60 -23.04
CA LYS A 2 -15.16 -23.07 -23.21
C LYS A 2 -14.52 -23.61 -24.49
N GLN A 3 -14.61 -22.86 -25.59
CA GLN A 3 -13.98 -23.25 -26.86
C GLN A 3 -12.44 -23.19 -26.71
N LEU A 4 -11.90 -22.17 -26.11
CA LEU A 4 -10.47 -22.02 -25.84
C LEU A 4 -9.95 -23.13 -24.91
N GLU A 5 -10.71 -23.46 -23.86
CA GLU A 5 -10.39 -24.57 -22.96
C GLU A 5 -10.34 -25.92 -23.72
N ALA A 6 -11.30 -26.12 -24.66
CA ALA A 6 -11.32 -27.31 -25.49
C ALA A 6 -10.14 -27.36 -26.46
N GLU A 7 -9.73 -26.24 -27.05
CA GLU A 7 -8.57 -26.14 -27.94
C GLU A 7 -7.24 -26.37 -27.21
N LEU A 8 -7.13 -25.83 -25.98
CA LEU A 8 -5.93 -25.98 -25.18
C LEU A 8 -5.86 -27.32 -24.42
N GLY A 9 -6.98 -28.03 -24.31
CA GLY A 9 -7.09 -29.29 -23.57
C GLY A 9 -6.98 -29.16 -22.07
N VAL A 10 -7.18 -27.94 -21.52
CA VAL A 10 -7.09 -27.64 -20.12
C VAL A 10 -8.26 -26.74 -19.65
N GLN A 11 -8.61 -26.83 -18.39
CA GLN A 11 -9.62 -25.96 -17.79
C GLN A 11 -8.96 -24.68 -17.26
N LEU A 12 -9.39 -23.52 -17.72
CA LEU A 12 -8.85 -22.22 -17.30
C LEU A 12 -9.64 -21.59 -16.15
N LEU A 13 -10.94 -21.95 -16.03
CA LEU A 13 -11.83 -21.40 -15.01
C LEU A 13 -12.48 -22.50 -14.18
N VAL A 14 -12.41 -22.38 -12.86
CA VAL A 14 -13.22 -23.14 -11.92
C VAL A 14 -14.49 -22.34 -11.66
N ARG A 15 -15.66 -22.95 -11.94
CA ARG A 15 -16.97 -22.33 -11.76
C ARG A 15 -17.64 -22.94 -10.54
N SER A 16 -17.95 -22.11 -9.54
CA SER A 16 -18.84 -22.45 -8.45
C SER A 16 -20.20 -21.80 -8.66
N THR A 17 -21.18 -22.15 -7.85
CA THR A 17 -22.51 -21.51 -7.87
C THR A 17 -22.51 -20.05 -7.50
N LYS A 18 -21.42 -19.55 -6.90
CA LYS A 18 -21.30 -18.16 -6.43
C LYS A 18 -20.19 -17.38 -7.11
N ASP A 19 -19.11 -18.06 -7.56
CA ASP A 19 -17.92 -17.39 -8.06
C ASP A 19 -17.32 -18.12 -9.28
N VAL A 20 -16.61 -17.35 -10.09
CA VAL A 20 -15.76 -17.87 -11.18
C VAL A 20 -14.32 -17.45 -10.86
N ILE A 21 -13.45 -18.42 -10.62
CA ILE A 21 -12.04 -18.19 -10.30
C ILE A 21 -11.16 -18.87 -11.35
N LEU A 22 -9.92 -18.42 -11.51
CA LEU A 22 -8.95 -19.09 -12.36
C LEU A 22 -8.55 -20.45 -11.75
N SER A 23 -8.41 -21.47 -12.59
CA SER A 23 -7.75 -22.73 -12.24
C SER A 23 -6.21 -22.50 -12.10
N GLU A 24 -5.46 -23.53 -11.71
CA GLU A 24 -3.98 -23.45 -11.72
C GLU A 24 -3.45 -23.17 -13.14
N GLU A 25 -3.99 -23.84 -14.16
CA GLU A 25 -3.68 -23.60 -15.56
C GLU A 25 -4.16 -22.22 -16.03
N GLY A 26 -5.31 -21.76 -15.51
CA GLY A 26 -5.83 -20.42 -15.76
C GLY A 26 -4.90 -19.34 -15.24
N VAL A 27 -4.34 -19.50 -14.04
CA VAL A 27 -3.34 -18.59 -13.46
C VAL A 27 -2.08 -18.55 -14.32
N LEU A 28 -1.63 -19.71 -14.82
CA LEU A 28 -0.47 -19.78 -15.72
C LEU A 28 -0.75 -19.15 -17.08
N PHE A 29 -1.95 -19.34 -17.62
CA PHE A 29 -2.32 -18.86 -18.96
C PHE A 29 -2.70 -17.38 -18.98
N TYR A 30 -3.26 -16.85 -17.90
CA TYR A 30 -3.79 -15.47 -17.83
C TYR A 30 -2.78 -14.39 -18.29
N PRO A 31 -1.49 -14.42 -17.86
CA PRO A 31 -0.50 -13.47 -18.35
C PRO A 31 -0.30 -13.48 -19.85
N TYR A 32 -0.33 -14.68 -20.47
CA TYR A 32 -0.19 -14.81 -21.91
C TYR A 32 -1.43 -14.30 -22.67
N ALA A 33 -2.63 -14.55 -22.13
CA ALA A 33 -3.86 -14.02 -22.71
C ALA A 33 -3.89 -12.50 -22.72
N VAL A 34 -3.51 -11.87 -21.60
CA VAL A 34 -3.38 -10.40 -21.50
C VAL A 34 -2.37 -9.91 -22.54
N ARG A 35 -1.19 -10.53 -22.62
CA ARG A 35 -0.14 -10.17 -23.58
C ARG A 35 -0.59 -10.22 -25.03
N LEU A 36 -1.34 -11.25 -25.41
CA LEU A 36 -1.86 -11.40 -26.76
C LEU A 36 -2.81 -10.24 -27.12
N LEU A 37 -3.73 -9.89 -26.22
CA LEU A 37 -4.65 -8.78 -26.42
C LEU A 37 -3.93 -7.41 -26.49
N GLU A 38 -2.90 -7.21 -25.68
CA GLU A 38 -2.07 -6.01 -25.68
C GLU A 38 -1.30 -5.89 -27.01
N THR A 39 -0.67 -6.99 -27.48
CA THR A 39 0.05 -7.03 -28.77
C THR A 39 -0.89 -6.75 -29.94
N GLU A 40 -2.12 -7.26 -29.91
CA GLU A 40 -3.15 -6.94 -30.92
C GLU A 40 -3.47 -5.44 -30.92
N ASN A 41 -3.72 -4.85 -29.75
CA ASN A 41 -4.00 -3.43 -29.64
C ASN A 41 -2.83 -2.56 -30.13
N GLU A 42 -1.59 -2.92 -29.82
CA GLU A 42 -0.40 -2.23 -30.33
C GLU A 42 -0.31 -2.32 -31.85
N ALA A 43 -0.52 -3.50 -32.42
CA ALA A 43 -0.52 -3.70 -33.88
C ALA A 43 -1.58 -2.83 -34.56
N LEU A 44 -2.80 -2.80 -34.02
CA LEU A 44 -3.89 -1.96 -34.53
C LEU A 44 -3.56 -0.46 -34.42
N ALA A 45 -2.94 -0.02 -33.33
CA ALA A 45 -2.51 1.37 -33.14
C ALA A 45 -1.44 1.77 -34.18
N HIS A 46 -0.46 0.90 -34.46
CA HIS A 46 0.55 1.14 -35.48
C HIS A 46 -0.02 1.20 -36.89
N LEU A 47 -1.00 0.33 -37.21
CA LEU A 47 -1.64 0.33 -38.54
C LEU A 47 -2.47 1.60 -38.79
N ASN A 48 -3.12 2.13 -37.76
CA ASN A 48 -4.02 3.27 -37.90
C ASN A 48 -3.31 4.63 -38.00
N LYS A 49 -1.95 4.69 -37.94
CA LYS A 49 -1.13 5.94 -38.01
C LYS A 49 -1.62 7.08 -37.12
N THR A 50 -2.51 6.80 -36.20
CA THR A 50 -2.97 7.77 -35.22
C THR A 50 -1.88 7.82 -34.14
N GLU A 51 -1.48 9.00 -33.70
CA GLU A 51 -0.73 9.10 -32.43
C GLU A 51 -1.52 8.29 -31.41
N ALA A 52 -0.95 7.16 -31.01
CA ALA A 52 -1.65 6.22 -30.13
C ALA A 52 -1.94 6.98 -28.85
N LYS A 53 -3.17 7.48 -28.71
CA LYS A 53 -3.60 8.12 -27.47
C LYS A 53 -3.48 7.06 -26.40
N VAL A 54 -2.63 7.33 -25.44
CA VAL A 54 -2.44 6.45 -24.28
C VAL A 54 -3.77 6.37 -23.54
N LYS A 55 -4.47 5.26 -23.67
CA LYS A 55 -5.80 5.01 -23.10
C LYS A 55 -5.87 3.61 -22.50
N GLY A 56 -6.70 3.46 -21.49
CA GLY A 56 -6.94 2.17 -20.86
C GLY A 56 -7.14 2.32 -19.36
N THR A 57 -7.25 1.19 -18.68
CA THR A 57 -7.42 1.16 -17.23
C THR A 57 -6.16 0.60 -16.59
N VAL A 58 -5.59 1.34 -15.65
CA VAL A 58 -4.47 0.88 -14.81
C VAL A 58 -5.02 0.50 -13.42
N THR A 59 -4.88 -0.76 -13.06
CA THR A 59 -5.26 -1.25 -11.74
C THR A 59 -4.06 -1.16 -10.79
N ILE A 60 -4.19 -0.39 -9.71
CA ILE A 60 -3.12 -0.17 -8.73
C ILE A 60 -3.57 -0.73 -7.38
N ALA A 61 -2.81 -1.66 -6.83
CA ALA A 61 -2.96 -2.08 -5.45
C ALA A 61 -2.10 -1.19 -4.55
N ALA A 62 -2.68 -0.64 -3.49
CA ALA A 62 -1.95 0.23 -2.58
C ALA A 62 -2.26 -0.05 -1.11
N SER A 63 -1.22 0.00 -0.27
CA SER A 63 -1.44 0.01 1.17
C SER A 63 -1.93 1.39 1.62
N SER A 64 -2.59 1.45 2.78
CA SER A 64 -3.38 2.62 3.19
C SER A 64 -2.61 3.95 3.20
N VAL A 65 -1.33 3.98 3.58
CA VAL A 65 -0.55 5.24 3.55
C VAL A 65 -0.28 5.71 2.11
N PRO A 66 0.32 4.90 1.22
CA PRO A 66 0.48 5.30 -0.18
C PRO A 66 -0.84 5.60 -0.87
N GLY A 67 -1.86 4.78 -0.65
CA GLY A 67 -3.18 4.93 -1.29
C GLY A 67 -3.84 6.26 -0.96
N ASN A 68 -3.83 6.65 0.32
CA ASN A 68 -4.56 7.82 0.79
C ASN A 68 -3.75 9.13 0.69
N TYR A 69 -2.43 9.07 0.85
CA TYR A 69 -1.63 10.30 1.02
C TYR A 69 -0.62 10.58 -0.11
N ILE A 70 -0.32 9.59 -0.96
CA ILE A 70 0.68 9.74 -2.05
C ILE A 70 0.02 9.66 -3.42
N LEU A 71 -0.72 8.58 -3.69
CA LEU A 71 -1.29 8.30 -5.00
C LEU A 71 -2.22 9.40 -5.54
N PRO A 72 -3.12 10.02 -4.77
CA PRO A 72 -4.02 11.03 -5.31
C PRO A 72 -3.27 12.19 -5.99
N ARG A 73 -2.12 12.59 -5.44
CA ARG A 73 -1.28 13.65 -6.03
C ARG A 73 -0.60 13.19 -7.32
N ILE A 74 -0.07 11.97 -7.34
CA ILE A 74 0.59 11.39 -8.51
C ILE A 74 -0.42 11.19 -9.64
N LEU A 75 -1.55 10.55 -9.34
CA LEU A 75 -2.59 10.24 -10.33
C LEU A 75 -3.21 11.50 -10.92
N LYS A 76 -3.37 12.56 -10.14
CA LYS A 76 -3.80 13.87 -10.67
C LYS A 76 -2.84 14.37 -11.76
N GLN A 77 -1.53 14.33 -11.51
CA GLN A 77 -0.54 14.78 -12.47
C GLN A 77 -0.50 13.90 -13.72
N THR A 78 -0.59 12.57 -13.53
CA THR A 78 -0.62 11.63 -14.65
C THR A 78 -1.87 11.83 -15.50
N ARG A 79 -3.04 12.04 -14.89
CA ARG A 79 -4.29 12.28 -15.62
C ARG A 79 -4.27 13.59 -16.43
N LEU A 80 -3.58 14.62 -15.95
CA LEU A 80 -3.41 15.85 -16.72
C LEU A 80 -2.60 15.62 -18.01
N LYS A 81 -1.63 14.69 -17.96
CA LYS A 81 -0.80 14.34 -19.11
C LYS A 81 -1.46 13.31 -20.02
N TYR A 82 -2.20 12.37 -19.44
CA TYR A 82 -2.85 11.25 -20.12
C TYR A 82 -4.34 11.16 -19.69
N PRO A 83 -5.22 12.00 -20.23
CA PRO A 83 -6.60 12.14 -19.75
C PRO A 83 -7.49 10.92 -20.04
N GLU A 84 -7.09 10.07 -20.97
CA GLU A 84 -7.83 8.85 -21.36
C GLU A 84 -7.39 7.60 -20.57
N ILE A 85 -6.56 7.76 -19.52
CA ILE A 85 -6.25 6.68 -18.57
C ILE A 85 -7.23 6.72 -17.40
N ASP A 86 -7.90 5.60 -17.17
CA ASP A 86 -8.70 5.36 -15.98
C ASP A 86 -7.90 4.57 -14.94
N TYR A 87 -8.17 4.83 -13.66
CA TYR A 87 -7.48 4.14 -12.56
C TYR A 87 -8.47 3.33 -11.74
N ARG A 88 -8.14 2.07 -11.51
CA ARG A 88 -8.82 1.20 -10.55
C ARG A 88 -7.93 0.98 -9.34
N MET A 89 -8.43 1.32 -8.16
CA MET A 89 -7.68 1.17 -6.92
C MET A 89 -8.12 -0.07 -6.16
N LEU A 90 -7.15 -0.88 -5.73
CA LEU A 90 -7.34 -1.98 -4.79
C LEU A 90 -6.63 -1.60 -3.49
N GLU A 91 -7.38 -1.52 -2.39
CA GLU A 91 -6.81 -1.23 -1.08
C GLU A 91 -6.57 -2.54 -0.31
N GLY A 92 -5.45 -2.60 0.42
CA GLY A 92 -5.10 -3.73 1.28
C GLY A 92 -3.92 -3.38 2.18
N ASP A 93 -3.44 -4.33 2.96
CA ASP A 93 -2.14 -4.19 3.64
C ASP A 93 -0.98 -4.40 2.65
N SER A 94 0.26 -4.15 3.10
CA SER A 94 1.41 -4.28 2.20
C SER A 94 1.66 -5.72 1.73
N SER A 95 1.24 -6.72 2.49
CA SER A 95 1.35 -8.14 2.09
C SER A 95 0.31 -8.49 1.04
N GLN A 96 -0.91 -8.00 1.19
CA GLN A 96 -1.99 -8.15 0.19
C GLN A 96 -1.64 -7.45 -1.13
N VAL A 97 -1.02 -6.26 -1.07
CA VAL A 97 -0.52 -5.55 -2.26
C VAL A 97 0.47 -6.42 -3.04
N ILE A 98 1.42 -7.07 -2.36
CA ILE A 98 2.37 -7.99 -3.00
C ILE A 98 1.62 -9.16 -3.67
N GLN A 99 0.64 -9.75 -2.99
CA GLN A 99 -0.14 -10.85 -3.54
C GLN A 99 -0.97 -10.44 -4.76
N SER A 100 -1.60 -9.27 -4.74
CA SER A 100 -2.36 -8.75 -5.88
C SER A 100 -1.48 -8.56 -7.13
N VAL A 101 -0.24 -8.09 -6.95
CA VAL A 101 0.74 -7.99 -8.04
C VAL A 101 1.15 -9.38 -8.55
N LEU A 102 1.46 -10.31 -7.65
CA LEU A 102 1.89 -11.66 -8.03
C LEU A 102 0.80 -12.47 -8.73
N ARG A 103 -0.47 -12.20 -8.43
CA ARG A 103 -1.63 -12.84 -9.04
C ARG A 103 -2.15 -12.10 -10.27
N PHE A 104 -1.48 -11.05 -10.74
CA PHE A 104 -1.93 -10.19 -11.83
C PHE A 104 -3.30 -9.53 -11.61
N GLU A 105 -3.76 -9.45 -10.37
CA GLU A 105 -4.97 -8.71 -9.99
C GLU A 105 -4.76 -7.19 -10.07
N ALA A 106 -3.51 -6.75 -9.90
CA ALA A 106 -3.07 -5.37 -10.08
C ALA A 106 -1.92 -5.27 -11.07
N ASP A 107 -1.89 -4.18 -11.82
CA ASP A 107 -0.81 -3.83 -12.74
C ASP A 107 0.42 -3.36 -11.99
N LEU A 108 0.18 -2.53 -11.00
CA LEU A 108 1.19 -1.95 -10.13
C LEU A 108 0.79 -2.13 -8.66
N GLY A 109 1.76 -2.23 -7.79
CA GLY A 109 1.58 -2.22 -6.36
C GLY A 109 2.36 -1.08 -5.70
N ILE A 110 1.82 -0.48 -4.63
CA ILE A 110 2.54 0.50 -3.83
C ILE A 110 2.38 0.17 -2.34
N GLY A 111 3.51 -0.17 -1.71
CA GLY A 111 3.52 -0.60 -0.32
C GLY A 111 4.85 -0.31 0.37
N SER A 112 4.91 -0.53 1.68
CA SER A 112 6.11 -0.26 2.48
C SER A 112 6.84 -1.53 2.94
N ILE A 113 6.52 -2.67 2.35
CA ILE A 113 7.24 -3.92 2.55
C ILE A 113 7.98 -4.28 1.27
N ARG A 114 9.28 -4.59 1.40
CA ARG A 114 10.06 -5.18 0.32
C ARG A 114 9.85 -6.68 0.33
N THR A 115 9.60 -7.26 -0.83
CA THR A 115 9.59 -8.71 -1.01
C THR A 115 10.84 -9.15 -1.77
N ASN A 116 11.33 -10.34 -1.45
CA ASN A 116 12.41 -11.02 -2.19
C ASN A 116 11.86 -12.07 -3.16
N HIS A 117 10.56 -12.06 -3.40
CA HIS A 117 9.93 -12.99 -4.34
C HIS A 117 10.50 -12.78 -5.75
N GLU A 118 11.00 -13.84 -6.39
CA GLU A 118 11.72 -13.77 -7.66
C GLU A 118 10.93 -13.13 -8.82
N LYS A 119 9.59 -13.25 -8.79
CA LYS A 119 8.68 -12.68 -9.79
C LYS A 119 8.22 -11.26 -9.48
N CYS A 120 8.58 -10.68 -8.33
CA CYS A 120 8.17 -9.34 -7.96
C CYS A 120 9.35 -8.37 -8.00
N MET A 121 9.24 -7.35 -8.82
CA MET A 121 10.18 -6.24 -8.81
C MET A 121 9.77 -5.21 -7.77
N CYS A 122 10.75 -4.76 -6.99
CA CYS A 122 10.57 -3.73 -5.95
C CYS A 122 11.49 -2.56 -6.25
N MET A 123 10.93 -1.44 -6.67
CA MET A 123 11.68 -0.20 -6.90
C MET A 123 11.43 0.78 -5.75
N PRO A 124 12.48 1.36 -5.13
CA PRO A 124 12.29 2.39 -4.12
C PRO A 124 11.62 3.62 -4.75
N LEU A 125 10.48 4.04 -4.18
CA LEU A 125 9.69 5.17 -4.67
C LEU A 125 9.98 6.44 -3.87
N LEU A 126 9.80 6.37 -2.54
CA LEU A 126 10.07 7.50 -1.65
C LEU A 126 10.36 7.01 -0.22
N LYS A 127 11.01 7.86 0.56
CA LYS A 127 11.20 7.66 2.00
C LYS A 127 10.02 8.22 2.77
N ASP A 128 9.65 7.55 3.84
CA ASP A 128 8.66 7.96 4.82
C ASP A 128 9.26 7.79 6.23
N GLN A 129 8.78 8.54 7.19
CA GLN A 129 9.24 8.49 8.57
C GLN A 129 8.08 8.05 9.47
N ILE A 130 8.34 7.14 10.39
CA ILE A 130 7.41 6.80 11.46
C ILE A 130 7.66 7.70 12.65
N VAL A 131 6.60 8.29 13.15
CA VAL A 131 6.61 9.20 14.30
C VAL A 131 5.58 8.75 15.33
N LEU A 132 5.75 9.15 16.58
CA LEU A 132 4.73 8.97 17.61
C LEU A 132 3.72 10.11 17.51
N ALA A 133 2.46 9.78 17.31
CA ALA A 133 1.34 10.71 17.35
C ALA A 133 0.59 10.60 18.69
N THR A 134 0.25 11.75 19.27
CA THR A 134 -0.58 11.85 20.47
C THR A 134 -1.71 12.84 20.23
N PRO A 135 -2.82 12.77 20.96
CA PRO A 135 -3.81 13.83 20.95
C PRO A 135 -3.18 15.14 21.45
N ASN A 136 -3.70 16.28 21.00
CA ASN A 136 -3.19 17.59 21.40
C ASN A 136 -3.81 18.03 22.74
N THR A 137 -3.38 17.41 23.84
CA THR A 137 -3.78 17.75 25.20
C THR A 137 -2.70 18.57 25.90
N GLU A 138 -3.05 19.24 26.99
CA GLU A 138 -2.10 20.01 27.81
C GLU A 138 -0.98 19.12 28.38
N GLU A 139 -1.32 17.88 28.76
CA GLU A 139 -0.38 16.88 29.24
C GLU A 139 0.73 16.61 28.22
N TYR A 140 0.39 16.37 26.94
CA TYR A 140 1.40 16.10 25.92
C TYR A 140 2.10 17.37 25.43
N ARG A 141 1.44 18.53 25.43
CA ARG A 141 2.08 19.82 25.14
C ARG A 141 3.19 20.16 26.11
N SER A 142 3.00 19.86 27.39
CA SER A 142 3.99 20.13 28.44
C SER A 142 5.30 19.36 28.28
N LEU A 143 5.32 18.31 27.42
CA LEU A 143 6.52 17.53 27.11
C LEU A 143 7.52 18.26 26.18
N ASN A 144 7.14 19.42 25.61
CA ASN A 144 8.02 20.28 24.81
C ASN A 144 8.79 19.54 23.70
N GLY A 145 8.13 18.60 23.00
CA GLY A 145 8.69 17.85 21.88
C GLY A 145 9.55 16.63 22.24
N VAL A 146 9.79 16.37 23.52
CA VAL A 146 10.54 15.19 23.99
C VAL A 146 9.61 14.24 24.71
N PHE A 147 9.42 13.04 24.19
CA PHE A 147 8.56 12.03 24.83
C PHE A 147 9.40 11.12 25.75
N PRO A 148 9.17 11.13 27.07
CA PRO A 148 9.93 10.33 28.02
C PRO A 148 9.63 8.82 27.84
N LEU A 149 10.67 7.98 27.80
CA LEU A 149 10.52 6.52 27.63
C LEU A 149 9.70 5.88 28.76
N ASP A 150 9.86 6.34 29.99
CA ASP A 150 9.10 5.80 31.13
C ASP A 150 7.61 6.15 31.06
N LYS A 151 7.26 7.28 30.45
CA LYS A 151 5.89 7.64 30.14
C LYS A 151 5.37 6.76 29.01
N LEU A 152 6.14 6.58 27.96
CA LEU A 152 5.79 5.75 26.79
C LEU A 152 5.37 4.33 27.18
N LYS A 153 6.08 3.71 28.14
CA LYS A 153 5.79 2.37 28.69
C LYS A 153 4.46 2.27 29.43
N LYS A 154 3.87 3.39 29.84
CA LYS A 154 2.61 3.44 30.60
C LYS A 154 1.42 3.80 29.73
N GLU A 155 1.66 4.28 28.52
CA GLU A 155 0.64 4.73 27.59
C GLU A 155 -0.20 3.58 27.04
N THR A 156 -1.36 3.92 26.55
CA THR A 156 -2.25 3.04 25.81
C THR A 156 -2.06 3.30 24.33
N PHE A 157 -1.92 2.23 23.54
CA PHE A 157 -1.62 2.31 22.12
C PHE A 157 -2.81 1.94 21.24
N VAL A 158 -2.92 2.62 20.12
CA VAL A 158 -3.68 2.20 18.95
C VAL A 158 -2.66 1.71 17.91
N ILE A 159 -2.80 0.48 17.42
CA ILE A 159 -1.82 -0.14 16.55
C ILE A 159 -2.42 -0.57 15.21
N ARG A 160 -1.56 -0.83 14.24
CA ARG A 160 -1.93 -1.43 12.95
C ARG A 160 -1.93 -2.95 13.05
N GLU A 161 -2.65 -3.56 12.13
CA GLU A 161 -2.73 -5.01 11.92
C GLU A 161 -1.39 -5.64 11.49
N SER A 162 -1.31 -6.97 11.62
CA SER A 162 -0.23 -7.77 11.03
C SER A 162 -0.29 -7.66 9.50
N GLY A 163 0.88 -7.61 8.83
CA GLY A 163 0.94 -7.37 7.37
C GLY A 163 1.07 -5.90 6.98
N SER A 164 0.79 -4.97 7.91
CA SER A 164 1.04 -3.55 7.72
C SER A 164 2.53 -3.22 7.82
N GLY A 165 3.07 -2.49 6.84
CA GLY A 165 4.43 -1.99 6.94
C GLY A 165 4.64 -0.96 8.06
N THR A 166 3.57 -0.29 8.51
CA THR A 166 3.62 0.56 9.72
C THR A 166 3.79 -0.29 10.98
N LYS A 167 3.14 -1.44 11.05
CA LYS A 167 3.29 -2.38 12.17
C LYS A 167 4.71 -2.92 12.25
N ILE A 168 5.28 -3.34 11.12
CA ILE A 168 6.67 -3.82 11.05
C ILE A 168 7.66 -2.74 11.50
N ALA A 169 7.48 -1.49 11.04
CA ALA A 169 8.31 -0.38 11.46
C ALA A 169 8.17 -0.09 12.96
N TYR A 170 6.94 -0.10 13.47
CA TYR A 170 6.65 0.02 14.89
C TYR A 170 7.38 -1.04 15.73
N GLU A 171 7.33 -2.31 15.34
CA GLU A 171 8.00 -3.42 16.04
C GLU A 171 9.53 -3.23 16.09
N SER A 172 10.10 -2.68 15.03
CA SER A 172 11.53 -2.32 14.99
C SER A 172 11.86 -1.18 15.97
N ILE A 173 10.99 -0.16 16.05
CA ILE A 173 11.13 0.95 16.99
C ILE A 173 10.93 0.46 18.43
N GLU A 174 9.91 -0.36 18.67
CA GLU A 174 9.62 -0.97 19.98
C GLU A 174 10.84 -1.75 20.51
N LYS A 175 11.48 -2.52 19.65
CA LYS A 175 12.71 -3.25 19.95
C LYS A 175 13.87 -2.30 20.26
N ALA A 176 14.09 -1.28 19.45
CA ALA A 176 15.16 -0.31 19.63
C ALA A 176 15.01 0.51 20.92
N LEU A 177 13.77 0.80 21.32
CA LEU A 177 13.45 1.53 22.57
C LEU A 177 13.33 0.60 23.81
N ASN A 178 13.57 -0.72 23.68
CA ASN A 178 13.40 -1.72 24.73
C ASN A 178 12.02 -1.68 25.39
N LEU A 179 10.95 -1.48 24.59
CA LEU A 179 9.58 -1.45 25.09
C LEU A 179 8.99 -2.84 25.32
N HIS A 180 9.55 -3.86 24.69
CA HIS A 180 9.08 -5.26 24.73
C HIS A 180 9.26 -5.95 26.10
N ALA A 181 9.97 -5.33 27.05
CA ALA A 181 10.16 -5.88 28.39
C ALA A 181 8.85 -6.06 29.20
N LYS A 182 7.79 -5.33 28.82
CA LYS A 182 6.43 -5.50 29.34
C LYS A 182 5.43 -5.35 28.18
N PRO A 183 4.35 -6.15 28.17
CA PRO A 183 3.30 -5.97 27.18
C PRO A 183 2.76 -4.53 27.21
N LEU A 184 2.71 -3.87 26.07
CA LEU A 184 2.09 -2.57 25.94
C LEU A 184 0.57 -2.69 26.08
N LYS A 185 -0.05 -1.68 26.64
CA LYS A 185 -1.52 -1.59 26.68
C LYS A 185 -2.01 -1.22 25.30
N ILE A 186 -2.79 -2.09 24.69
CA ILE A 186 -3.38 -1.87 23.37
C ILE A 186 -4.88 -1.66 23.54
N ALA A 187 -5.36 -0.48 23.17
CA ALA A 187 -6.79 -0.16 23.17
C ALA A 187 -7.47 -0.70 21.92
N MET A 188 -6.79 -0.67 20.76
CA MET A 188 -7.37 -1.05 19.49
C MET A 188 -6.28 -1.47 18.50
N GLN A 189 -6.61 -2.45 17.67
CA GLN A 189 -5.89 -2.77 16.44
C GLN A 189 -6.79 -2.46 15.23
N ALA A 190 -6.25 -1.78 14.23
CA ALA A 190 -7.02 -1.32 13.06
C ALA A 190 -6.28 -1.60 11.75
N GLU A 191 -7.06 -1.86 10.69
CA GLU A 191 -6.54 -2.17 9.34
C GLU A 191 -6.32 -0.91 8.48
N SER A 192 -6.72 0.28 8.95
CA SER A 192 -6.58 1.53 8.24
C SER A 192 -5.73 2.54 9.01
N SER A 193 -4.77 3.17 8.32
CA SER A 193 -3.96 4.26 8.90
C SER A 193 -4.82 5.48 9.26
N ASP A 194 -5.91 5.73 8.51
CA ASP A 194 -6.83 6.82 8.79
C ASP A 194 -7.64 6.55 10.06
N LEU A 195 -8.09 5.30 10.27
CA LEU A 195 -8.78 4.92 11.50
C LEU A 195 -7.86 5.03 12.71
N VAL A 196 -6.59 4.61 12.62
CA VAL A 196 -5.59 4.80 13.69
C VAL A 196 -5.44 6.30 14.02
N ARG A 197 -5.22 7.13 12.99
CA ARG A 197 -5.07 8.58 13.16
C ARG A 197 -6.27 9.20 13.86
N ARG A 198 -7.50 8.92 13.39
CA ARG A 198 -8.73 9.45 14.00
C ARG A 198 -8.92 8.98 15.43
N SER A 199 -8.59 7.74 15.74
CA SER A 199 -8.67 7.21 17.10
C SER A 199 -7.71 7.94 18.06
N VAL A 200 -6.53 8.31 17.57
CA VAL A 200 -5.60 9.14 18.34
C VAL A 200 -6.14 10.58 18.52
N GLU A 201 -6.74 11.17 17.47
CA GLU A 201 -7.40 12.49 17.58
C GLU A 201 -8.48 12.51 18.64
N GLU A 202 -9.26 11.42 18.76
CA GLU A 202 -10.33 11.28 19.78
C GLU A 202 -9.81 10.84 21.16
N GLY A 203 -8.50 10.73 21.34
CA GLY A 203 -7.90 10.43 22.65
C GLY A 203 -7.97 8.97 23.08
N MET A 204 -8.21 8.01 22.16
CA MET A 204 -8.27 6.58 22.50
C MET A 204 -6.91 6.04 22.95
N GLY A 205 -5.82 6.71 22.61
CA GLY A 205 -4.45 6.35 22.94
C GLY A 205 -3.47 7.10 22.06
N ILE A 206 -2.23 6.61 22.03
CA ILE A 206 -1.16 7.11 21.17
C ILE A 206 -0.81 6.08 20.10
N ALA A 207 -0.14 6.49 19.02
CA ALA A 207 0.22 5.56 17.95
C ALA A 207 1.53 5.92 17.27
N PHE A 208 2.29 4.92 16.87
CA PHE A 208 3.34 5.10 15.86
C PHE A 208 2.70 5.06 14.47
N VAL A 209 2.85 6.15 13.74
CA VAL A 209 2.20 6.37 12.44
C VAL A 209 3.16 6.97 11.42
N SER A 210 2.80 6.88 10.15
CA SER A 210 3.48 7.62 9.10
C SER A 210 3.36 9.12 9.30
N SER A 211 4.45 9.85 9.15
CA SER A 211 4.45 11.31 9.19
C SER A 211 3.55 11.91 8.10
N LEU A 212 3.41 11.23 6.96
CA LEU A 212 2.52 11.64 5.87
C LEU A 212 1.05 11.57 6.27
N ALA A 213 0.69 10.59 7.12
CA ALA A 213 -0.71 10.36 7.50
C ALA A 213 -1.27 11.39 8.50
N ILE A 214 -0.41 12.17 9.14
CA ILE A 214 -0.83 13.11 10.20
C ILE A 214 -0.60 14.58 9.85
N GLN A 215 -0.11 14.90 8.65
CA GLN A 215 0.22 16.27 8.27
C GLN A 215 -0.95 17.24 8.45
N ASP A 216 -2.13 16.89 7.96
CA ASP A 216 -3.33 17.71 8.09
C ASP A 216 -3.76 17.86 9.55
N SER A 217 -3.68 16.78 10.32
CA SER A 217 -4.05 16.79 11.76
C SER A 217 -3.10 17.62 12.59
N LEU A 218 -1.81 17.65 12.23
CA LEU A 218 -0.83 18.56 12.85
C LEU A 218 -1.11 20.01 12.50
N ALA A 219 -1.38 20.30 11.22
CA ALA A 219 -1.71 21.65 10.76
C ALA A 219 -2.99 22.21 11.41
N LEU A 220 -3.97 21.32 11.67
CA LEU A 220 -5.22 21.67 12.37
C LEU A 220 -5.08 21.66 13.90
N GLY A 221 -3.90 21.37 14.44
CA GLY A 221 -3.66 21.33 15.87
C GLY A 221 -4.41 20.21 16.61
N LYS A 222 -4.83 19.16 15.93
CA LYS A 222 -5.53 18.01 16.53
C LYS A 222 -4.58 17.01 17.19
N LEU A 223 -3.39 16.87 16.61
CA LEU A 223 -2.35 15.95 17.07
C LEU A 223 -1.05 16.69 17.41
N LEU A 224 -0.24 16.04 18.22
CA LEU A 224 1.16 16.37 18.42
C LEU A 224 2.03 15.24 17.87
N LYS A 225 3.22 15.60 17.40
CA LYS A 225 4.22 14.68 16.86
C LYS A 225 5.44 14.66 17.78
N PHE A 226 5.94 13.45 18.07
CA PHE A 226 7.21 13.24 18.77
C PHE A 226 8.12 12.35 17.94
N GLU A 227 9.39 12.67 17.94
CA GLU A 227 10.45 11.93 17.24
C GLU A 227 11.44 11.34 18.25
N PHE A 228 12.12 10.28 17.83
CA PHE A 228 13.15 9.61 18.64
C PHE A 228 14.48 9.68 17.90
N PRO A 229 15.30 10.72 18.11
CA PRO A 229 16.48 11.00 17.28
C PRO A 229 17.54 9.90 17.32
N ASN A 230 17.56 9.04 18.34
CA ASN A 230 18.49 7.94 18.50
C ASN A 230 17.97 6.61 17.95
N VAL A 231 16.84 6.62 17.28
CA VAL A 231 16.20 5.43 16.68
C VAL A 231 15.97 5.68 15.21
N ASN A 232 16.38 4.74 14.38
CA ASN A 232 16.01 4.83 12.96
C ASN A 232 14.51 4.55 12.80
N THR A 233 13.78 5.60 12.43
CA THR A 233 12.34 5.55 12.17
C THR A 233 12.00 5.68 10.69
N ASP A 234 13.01 5.74 9.82
CA ASP A 234 12.84 5.81 8.37
C ASP A 234 12.36 4.47 7.83
N ARG A 235 11.47 4.53 6.86
CA ARG A 235 11.08 3.40 6.04
C ARG A 235 11.03 3.76 4.57
N GLN A 236 11.15 2.74 3.73
CA GLN A 236 11.06 2.91 2.28
C GLN A 236 9.66 2.50 1.81
N ILE A 237 9.07 3.31 0.94
CA ILE A 237 7.90 2.95 0.15
C ILE A 237 8.38 2.50 -1.22
N TYR A 238 7.82 1.40 -1.71
CA TYR A 238 8.21 0.73 -2.94
C TYR A 238 7.08 0.76 -3.96
N LEU A 239 7.45 0.95 -5.21
CA LEU A 239 6.66 0.57 -6.37
C LEU A 239 6.94 -0.91 -6.67
N LEU A 240 5.88 -1.68 -6.86
CA LEU A 240 5.92 -3.13 -7.08
C LEU A 240 5.28 -3.45 -8.42
N TYR A 241 5.85 -4.38 -9.17
CA TYR A 241 5.22 -4.92 -10.36
C TYR A 241 5.71 -6.36 -10.62
N HIS A 242 4.91 -7.13 -11.33
CA HIS A 242 5.28 -8.48 -11.69
C HIS A 242 6.35 -8.46 -12.81
N LYS A 243 7.41 -9.24 -12.65
CA LYS A 243 8.57 -9.25 -13.56
C LYS A 243 8.21 -9.62 -15.00
N ASP A 244 7.27 -10.57 -15.14
CA ASP A 244 6.81 -11.06 -16.43
C ASP A 244 5.66 -10.19 -17.01
N ARG A 245 5.28 -9.10 -16.32
CA ARG A 245 4.28 -8.19 -16.85
C ARG A 245 4.88 -7.33 -17.93
N ILE A 246 4.20 -7.30 -19.07
CA ILE A 246 4.54 -6.36 -20.13
C ILE A 246 4.02 -5.00 -19.71
N MET A 247 4.92 -4.05 -19.64
CA MET A 247 4.56 -2.65 -19.43
C MET A 247 4.00 -2.10 -20.74
N THR A 248 2.69 -2.00 -20.84
CA THR A 248 2.01 -1.35 -21.97
C THR A 248 1.99 0.16 -21.80
N LEU A 249 1.60 0.88 -22.85
CA LEU A 249 1.58 2.36 -22.85
C LEU A 249 0.83 3.00 -21.68
N PRO A 250 -0.26 2.43 -21.10
CA PRO A 250 -0.91 3.00 -19.91
C PRO A 250 -0.15 2.77 -18.61
N ILE A 251 0.71 1.75 -18.53
CA ILE A 251 1.44 1.32 -17.33
C ILE A 251 2.87 1.84 -17.40
#